data_2a07f9e91d74a2195897d813f79a7b6c
#
_entry.id   2a07f9e91d74a2195897d813f79a7b6c
#
_cell.length_a   1.000
_cell.length_b   1.000
_cell.length_c   1.000
_cell.angle_alpha   90.00
_cell.angle_beta   90.00
_cell.angle_gamma   90.00
#
_symmetry.space_group_name_H-M   'P 1'
#
loop_
_entity.id
_entity.type
_entity.pdbx_description
1 polymer ?
#
loop_
_entity_poly.entity_id
_entity_poly.type
_entity_poly.pdbx_seq_one_letter_code
_entity_poly.pdbx_strand_id
1 'polypeptide(L)'
;MNKNVFVIGPDDLNWSKLHSLQNADSYRFHELLSYEESHGAAEYDVRTMLEKAEAKLDAFSGSIDAIVSFWDFPVSLMVSLLGRKYGTVCPSLESVFRCEHKYWSRILQKQAVPEVVPRFRRFDPFDDRALEKIDLSFPFWIKPIKSFAAYLGYRIDSAGSFHRCIQTIRGNIGHFAEPFNYLLQFAEVPPEIREGGFFLAEEIISGKQCTLEGFVCNGQIDSHGIVDSYRHPNRVSFSRYQYPSRLPRAVQDRIFDASSKIMTHIGFDNSGFNIEYFYDRRQDKLSLVEINPRIAQSHSDLFKKVDGASNHHVMVQVGLGRHPEWPRRQGEFGVAAKLFIRAFSDGRVTRTPGAEQIEEVERRFPGTIVQPLAKEGVRLSELPFQDSYSFKLAILYMGAANQKELLANFQQAVEILGYRITR
;
A
#
# COMPACT_ATOMS: atom_id res chain seq x y z
N MET A 1 13.21 29.61 -8.31
CA MET A 1 11.74 29.54 -8.52
C MET A 1 11.23 28.27 -7.86
N ASN A 2 10.07 28.35 -7.20
CA ASN A 2 9.46 27.16 -6.58
C ASN A 2 9.02 26.19 -7.67
N LYS A 3 9.16 24.89 -7.40
CA LYS A 3 8.73 23.83 -8.30
C LYS A 3 7.24 23.55 -8.12
N ASN A 4 6.49 23.47 -9.21
CA ASN A 4 5.07 23.11 -9.20
C ASN A 4 4.93 21.57 -9.20
N VAL A 5 4.37 21.02 -8.14
CA VAL A 5 4.18 19.58 -7.94
C VAL A 5 2.69 19.30 -7.88
N PHE A 6 2.19 18.55 -8.85
CA PHE A 6 0.79 18.15 -8.93
C PHE A 6 0.60 16.79 -8.23
N VAL A 7 -0.35 16.74 -7.31
CA VAL A 7 -0.63 15.56 -6.48
C VAL A 7 -2.01 15.02 -6.81
N ILE A 8 -2.09 13.72 -7.15
CA ILE A 8 -3.37 13.06 -7.43
C ILE A 8 -3.89 12.44 -6.13
N GLY A 9 -5.08 12.84 -5.71
CA GLY A 9 -5.84 12.25 -4.62
C GLY A 9 -5.30 12.50 -3.21
N PRO A 10 -4.80 13.70 -2.85
CA PRO A 10 -4.33 13.92 -1.49
C PRO A 10 -5.50 13.92 -0.50
N ASP A 11 -5.37 13.16 0.59
CA ASP A 11 -6.18 13.35 1.79
C ASP A 11 -5.54 14.38 2.74
N ASP A 12 -6.29 14.87 3.73
CA ASP A 12 -5.85 15.92 4.66
C ASP A 12 -4.53 15.57 5.37
N LEU A 13 -4.38 14.29 5.81
CA LEU A 13 -3.20 13.85 6.54
C LEU A 13 -1.95 13.86 5.61
N ASN A 14 -2.08 13.33 4.42
CA ASN A 14 -0.98 13.31 3.46
C ASN A 14 -0.68 14.70 2.90
N TRP A 15 -1.70 15.54 2.74
CA TRP A 15 -1.52 16.94 2.37
C TRP A 15 -0.71 17.70 3.41
N SER A 16 -1.05 17.55 4.69
CA SER A 16 -0.26 18.12 5.80
C SER A 16 1.18 17.61 5.82
N LYS A 17 1.40 16.32 5.54
CA LYS A 17 2.76 15.75 5.45
C LYS A 17 3.58 16.34 4.33
N LEU A 18 3.00 16.59 3.15
CA LEU A 18 3.68 17.25 2.03
C LEU A 18 4.14 18.66 2.42
N HIS A 19 3.29 19.44 3.09
CA HIS A 19 3.64 20.79 3.56
C HIS A 19 4.63 20.80 4.75
N SER A 20 4.82 19.65 5.40
CA SER A 20 5.80 19.48 6.48
C SER A 20 7.14 18.88 6.03
N LEU A 21 7.36 18.74 4.72
CA LEU A 21 8.64 18.28 4.19
C LEU A 21 9.76 19.29 4.47
N GLN A 22 10.97 18.78 4.66
CA GLN A 22 12.14 19.62 4.64
C GLN A 22 12.22 20.36 3.29
N ASN A 23 12.40 21.67 3.30
CA ASN A 23 12.35 22.54 2.11
C ASN A 23 10.98 22.61 1.42
N ALA A 24 9.87 22.42 2.14
CA ALA A 24 8.51 22.57 1.59
C ALA A 24 8.31 23.91 0.88
N ASP A 25 8.94 24.99 1.35
CA ASP A 25 8.92 26.33 0.75
C ASP A 25 9.50 26.36 -0.68
N SER A 26 10.24 25.32 -1.08
CA SER A 26 10.77 25.19 -2.44
C SER A 26 9.75 24.61 -3.43
N TYR A 27 8.58 24.20 -2.95
CA TYR A 27 7.52 23.57 -3.74
C TYR A 27 6.23 24.38 -3.67
N ARG A 28 5.45 24.30 -4.75
CA ARG A 28 4.03 24.67 -4.79
C ARG A 28 3.26 23.39 -5.09
N PHE A 29 2.58 22.86 -4.08
CA PHE A 29 1.73 21.68 -4.24
C PHE A 29 0.37 22.10 -4.79
N HIS A 30 -0.08 21.38 -5.83
CA HIS A 30 -1.38 21.56 -6.48
C HIS A 30 -2.15 20.25 -6.42
N GLU A 31 -3.38 20.30 -5.94
CA GLU A 31 -4.29 19.16 -6.02
C GLU A 31 -4.75 18.98 -7.46
N LEU A 32 -4.37 17.87 -8.10
CA LEU A 32 -4.76 17.59 -9.48
C LEU A 32 -6.17 16.99 -9.54
N LEU A 33 -6.43 15.97 -8.73
CA LEU A 33 -7.76 15.41 -8.43
C LEU A 33 -7.91 15.29 -6.93
N SER A 34 -9.12 15.42 -6.41
CA SER A 34 -9.38 15.18 -5.00
C SER A 34 -9.27 13.69 -4.65
N TYR A 35 -9.23 13.38 -3.35
CA TYR A 35 -9.27 12.00 -2.86
C TYR A 35 -10.55 11.27 -3.34
N GLU A 36 -11.70 11.94 -3.25
CA GLU A 36 -13.01 11.39 -3.65
C GLU A 36 -13.12 11.20 -5.16
N GLU A 37 -12.49 12.06 -5.96
CA GLU A 37 -12.48 11.93 -7.44
C GLU A 37 -11.56 10.81 -7.92
N SER A 38 -10.65 10.31 -7.06
CA SER A 38 -9.60 9.37 -7.44
C SER A 38 -9.66 8.08 -6.63
N HIS A 39 -8.89 7.98 -5.54
CA HIS A 39 -8.76 6.76 -4.76
C HIS A 39 -10.00 6.42 -3.92
N GLY A 40 -10.73 7.43 -3.44
CA GLY A 40 -11.94 7.29 -2.65
C GLY A 40 -13.22 7.03 -3.47
N ALA A 41 -13.13 7.01 -4.79
CA ALA A 41 -14.29 6.79 -5.67
C ALA A 41 -14.91 5.41 -5.45
N ALA A 42 -16.25 5.34 -5.46
CA ALA A 42 -16.97 4.09 -5.35
C ALA A 42 -16.80 3.23 -6.63
N GLU A 43 -16.69 3.88 -7.77
CA GLU A 43 -16.41 3.29 -9.09
C GLU A 43 -15.30 4.09 -9.77
N TYR A 44 -14.43 3.40 -10.51
CA TYR A 44 -13.30 4.03 -11.19
C TYR A 44 -13.62 4.33 -12.65
N ASP A 45 -14.25 5.48 -12.95
CA ASP A 45 -14.32 6.02 -14.31
C ASP A 45 -12.99 6.68 -14.67
N VAL A 46 -12.00 5.84 -15.00
CA VAL A 46 -10.62 6.28 -15.28
C VAL A 46 -10.55 7.22 -16.49
N ARG A 47 -11.45 7.09 -17.45
CA ARG A 47 -11.53 8.01 -18.59
C ARG A 47 -11.84 9.43 -18.11
N THR A 48 -12.94 9.60 -17.38
CA THR A 48 -13.32 10.89 -16.81
C THR A 48 -12.27 11.46 -15.86
N MET A 49 -11.62 10.59 -15.08
CA MET A 49 -10.51 11.01 -14.20
C MET A 49 -9.35 11.59 -15.00
N LEU A 50 -8.93 10.94 -16.08
CA LEU A 50 -7.85 11.42 -16.96
C LEU A 50 -8.24 12.74 -17.64
N GLU A 51 -9.44 12.82 -18.21
CA GLU A 51 -9.95 14.04 -18.88
C GLU A 51 -9.98 15.25 -17.93
N LYS A 52 -10.42 15.05 -16.68
CA LYS A 52 -10.40 16.11 -15.66
C LYS A 52 -8.98 16.53 -15.28
N ALA A 53 -8.07 15.56 -15.08
CA ALA A 53 -6.67 15.83 -14.76
C ALA A 53 -5.99 16.61 -15.90
N GLU A 54 -6.17 16.18 -17.13
CA GLU A 54 -5.63 16.83 -18.32
C GLU A 54 -6.18 18.26 -18.47
N ALA A 55 -7.48 18.47 -18.32
CA ALA A 55 -8.08 19.80 -18.40
C ALA A 55 -7.48 20.78 -17.37
N LYS A 56 -7.22 20.32 -16.14
CA LYS A 56 -6.56 21.16 -15.12
C LYS A 56 -5.10 21.46 -15.48
N LEU A 57 -4.34 20.48 -16.00
CA LEU A 57 -2.94 20.67 -16.41
C LEU A 57 -2.85 21.57 -17.64
N ASP A 58 -3.72 21.42 -18.63
CA ASP A 58 -3.76 22.25 -19.85
C ASP A 58 -4.12 23.72 -19.55
N ALA A 59 -4.97 23.95 -18.55
CA ALA A 59 -5.35 25.29 -18.10
C ALA A 59 -4.29 25.97 -17.23
N PHE A 60 -3.26 25.24 -16.77
CA PHE A 60 -2.25 25.79 -15.88
C PHE A 60 -1.20 26.60 -16.63
N SER A 61 -1.02 27.87 -16.28
CA SER A 61 -0.12 28.79 -16.96
C SER A 61 1.37 28.69 -16.54
N GLY A 62 1.71 27.86 -15.56
CA GLY A 62 3.06 27.66 -15.05
C GLY A 62 3.74 26.42 -15.62
N SER A 63 4.97 26.15 -15.17
CA SER A 63 5.65 24.89 -15.45
C SER A 63 4.98 23.73 -14.70
N ILE A 64 4.82 22.58 -15.33
CA ILE A 64 4.44 21.32 -14.68
C ILE A 64 5.76 20.60 -14.39
N ASP A 65 6.25 20.68 -13.14
CA ASP A 65 7.58 20.17 -12.81
C ASP A 65 7.54 18.71 -12.35
N ALA A 66 6.46 18.25 -11.71
CA ALA A 66 6.23 16.86 -11.35
C ALA A 66 4.74 16.56 -11.21
N ILE A 67 4.35 15.31 -11.51
CA ILE A 67 3.03 14.72 -11.24
C ILE A 67 3.27 13.48 -10.37
N VAL A 68 2.73 13.45 -9.16
CA VAL A 68 3.03 12.42 -8.17
C VAL A 68 1.78 11.90 -7.48
N SER A 69 1.86 10.69 -6.93
CA SER A 69 0.86 10.14 -6.03
C SER A 69 1.47 9.05 -5.14
N PHE A 70 0.74 8.70 -4.08
CA PHE A 70 1.04 7.64 -3.12
C PHE A 70 -0.06 6.58 -3.05
N TRP A 71 -1.02 6.63 -3.99
CA TRP A 71 -2.13 5.69 -4.06
C TRP A 71 -1.87 4.57 -5.07
N ASP A 72 -2.54 3.44 -4.84
CA ASP A 72 -2.59 2.31 -5.75
C ASP A 72 -3.40 2.62 -7.02
N PHE A 73 -3.67 1.58 -7.78
CA PHE A 73 -4.59 1.61 -8.92
C PHE A 73 -5.90 2.38 -8.61
N PRO A 74 -6.40 3.19 -9.56
CA PRO A 74 -5.86 3.45 -10.90
C PRO A 74 -4.77 4.54 -10.93
N VAL A 75 -4.57 5.22 -9.82
CA VAL A 75 -3.77 6.45 -9.72
C VAL A 75 -2.29 6.22 -10.05
N SER A 76 -1.72 5.09 -9.63
CA SER A 76 -0.35 4.69 -9.95
C SER A 76 -0.07 4.66 -11.47
N LEU A 77 -1.03 4.15 -12.27
CA LEU A 77 -0.94 4.13 -13.73
C LEU A 77 -1.21 5.52 -14.35
N MET A 78 -2.10 6.31 -13.74
CA MET A 78 -2.38 7.68 -14.20
C MET A 78 -1.15 8.58 -14.09
N VAL A 79 -0.30 8.42 -13.05
CA VAL A 79 0.97 9.15 -12.91
C VAL A 79 1.85 8.92 -14.14
N SER A 80 1.99 7.67 -14.61
CA SER A 80 2.78 7.35 -15.80
C SER A 80 2.19 7.92 -17.08
N LEU A 81 0.87 7.84 -17.26
CA LEU A 81 0.19 8.36 -18.45
C LEU A 81 0.31 9.88 -18.55
N LEU A 82 -0.03 10.57 -17.47
CA LEU A 82 0.06 12.04 -17.42
C LEU A 82 1.51 12.50 -17.47
N GLY A 83 2.41 11.83 -16.74
CA GLY A 83 3.83 12.16 -16.77
C GLY A 83 4.44 12.08 -18.18
N ARG A 84 4.13 11.02 -18.93
CA ARG A 84 4.53 10.88 -20.33
C ARG A 84 3.96 11.98 -21.22
N LYS A 85 2.68 12.34 -21.05
CA LYS A 85 2.00 13.37 -21.84
C LYS A 85 2.58 14.78 -21.60
N TYR A 86 2.86 15.12 -20.33
CA TYR A 86 3.33 16.44 -19.94
C TYR A 86 4.86 16.54 -19.78
N GLY A 87 5.58 15.48 -20.11
CA GLY A 87 7.07 15.50 -20.10
C GLY A 87 7.69 15.57 -18.72
N THR A 88 6.99 15.11 -17.67
CA THR A 88 7.56 15.03 -16.31
C THR A 88 8.24 13.68 -16.08
N VAL A 89 9.15 13.65 -15.11
CA VAL A 89 9.81 12.39 -14.71
C VAL A 89 8.79 11.46 -14.05
N CYS A 90 8.68 10.23 -14.56
CA CYS A 90 7.75 9.22 -14.07
C CYS A 90 8.23 7.81 -14.44
N PRO A 91 7.73 6.74 -13.81
CA PRO A 91 7.97 5.38 -14.26
C PRO A 91 7.31 5.13 -15.62
N SER A 92 7.86 4.22 -16.43
CA SER A 92 7.19 3.80 -17.67
C SER A 92 5.87 3.07 -17.34
N LEU A 93 4.85 3.28 -18.18
CA LEU A 93 3.54 2.65 -17.99
C LEU A 93 3.65 1.12 -17.95
N GLU A 94 4.49 0.56 -18.82
CA GLU A 94 4.75 -0.88 -18.89
C GLU A 94 5.38 -1.41 -17.60
N SER A 95 6.33 -0.68 -16.99
CA SER A 95 6.96 -1.11 -15.74
C SER A 95 5.99 -1.09 -14.57
N VAL A 96 5.06 -0.12 -14.53
CA VAL A 96 3.99 -0.09 -13.55
C VAL A 96 3.04 -1.27 -13.75
N PHE A 97 2.62 -1.59 -14.98
CA PHE A 97 1.80 -2.77 -15.26
C PHE A 97 2.50 -4.08 -14.86
N ARG A 98 3.81 -4.21 -15.10
CA ARG A 98 4.62 -5.38 -14.68
C ARG A 98 4.61 -5.59 -13.16
N CYS A 99 4.45 -4.52 -12.38
CA CYS A 99 4.24 -4.60 -10.93
C CYS A 99 2.79 -4.95 -10.59
N GLU A 100 1.83 -4.24 -11.17
CA GLU A 100 0.42 -4.21 -10.79
C GLU A 100 -0.38 -5.43 -11.30
N HIS A 101 -0.04 -5.96 -12.48
CA HIS A 101 -0.68 -7.15 -13.04
C HIS A 101 -0.10 -8.39 -12.37
N LYS A 102 -0.76 -8.91 -11.34
CA LYS A 102 -0.24 -9.95 -10.45
C LYS A 102 0.30 -11.19 -11.18
N TYR A 103 -0.32 -11.62 -12.28
CA TYR A 103 0.18 -12.76 -13.06
C TYR A 103 1.45 -12.42 -13.83
N TRP A 104 1.51 -11.26 -14.49
CA TRP A 104 2.73 -10.81 -15.19
C TRP A 104 3.87 -10.60 -14.21
N SER A 105 3.57 -9.95 -13.10
CA SER A 105 4.52 -9.77 -11.99
C SER A 105 5.11 -11.12 -11.52
N ARG A 106 4.27 -12.14 -11.35
CA ARG A 106 4.74 -13.49 -10.95
C ARG A 106 5.64 -14.15 -11.99
N ILE A 107 5.35 -13.98 -13.27
CA ILE A 107 6.22 -14.49 -14.37
C ILE A 107 7.60 -13.85 -14.25
N LEU A 108 7.67 -12.52 -14.16
CA LEU A 108 8.92 -11.76 -14.07
C LEU A 108 9.68 -12.07 -12.77
N GLN A 109 8.98 -12.16 -11.65
CA GLN A 109 9.55 -12.57 -10.37
C GLN A 109 10.19 -13.96 -10.46
N LYS A 110 9.50 -14.92 -11.08
CA LYS A 110 10.03 -16.29 -11.26
C LYS A 110 11.28 -16.33 -12.18
N GLN A 111 11.40 -15.41 -13.11
CA GLN A 111 12.59 -15.27 -13.95
C GLN A 111 13.79 -14.69 -13.19
N ALA A 112 13.54 -13.70 -12.32
CA ALA A 112 14.59 -12.96 -11.64
C ALA A 112 15.00 -13.56 -10.28
N VAL A 113 14.03 -14.08 -9.50
CA VAL A 113 14.21 -14.49 -8.10
C VAL A 113 13.32 -15.71 -7.77
N PRO A 114 13.47 -16.84 -8.49
CA PRO A 114 12.58 -18.00 -8.38
C PRO A 114 12.45 -18.57 -6.96
N GLU A 115 13.48 -18.39 -6.13
CA GLU A 115 13.57 -18.92 -4.77
C GLU A 115 12.61 -18.26 -3.79
N VAL A 116 12.12 -17.05 -4.09
CA VAL A 116 11.18 -16.32 -3.21
C VAL A 116 9.76 -16.30 -3.75
N VAL A 117 9.51 -16.94 -4.89
CA VAL A 117 8.20 -16.91 -5.56
C VAL A 117 7.37 -18.13 -5.15
N PRO A 118 6.15 -17.95 -4.62
CA PRO A 118 5.25 -19.07 -4.35
C PRO A 118 4.83 -19.75 -5.65
N ARG A 119 4.46 -21.03 -5.59
CA ARG A 119 3.81 -21.69 -6.74
C ARG A 119 2.52 -20.96 -7.07
N PHE A 120 2.26 -20.75 -8.36
CA PHE A 120 1.08 -20.02 -8.82
C PHE A 120 0.54 -20.56 -10.14
N ARG A 121 -0.75 -20.34 -10.37
CA ARG A 121 -1.45 -20.66 -11.61
C ARG A 121 -2.48 -19.58 -11.93
N ARG A 122 -2.51 -19.10 -13.18
CA ARG A 122 -3.61 -18.28 -13.70
C ARG A 122 -4.78 -19.16 -14.07
N PHE A 123 -6.00 -18.72 -13.81
CA PHE A 123 -7.23 -19.38 -14.27
C PHE A 123 -8.30 -18.35 -14.65
N ASP A 124 -9.21 -18.76 -15.52
CA ASP A 124 -10.40 -18.01 -15.89
C ASP A 124 -11.53 -18.38 -14.91
N PRO A 125 -12.09 -17.42 -14.15
CA PRO A 125 -13.20 -17.71 -13.25
C PRO A 125 -14.50 -18.10 -13.97
N PHE A 126 -14.62 -17.85 -15.28
CA PHE A 126 -15.78 -18.24 -16.10
C PHE A 126 -15.62 -19.62 -16.75
N ASP A 127 -14.45 -20.25 -16.67
CA ASP A 127 -14.27 -21.63 -17.06
C ASP A 127 -14.78 -22.57 -15.97
N ASP A 128 -15.81 -23.38 -16.28
CA ASP A 128 -16.40 -24.33 -15.32
C ASP A 128 -15.43 -25.43 -14.88
N ARG A 129 -14.37 -25.69 -15.66
CA ARG A 129 -13.29 -26.61 -15.34
C ARG A 129 -12.04 -25.91 -14.76
N ALA A 130 -12.18 -24.68 -14.29
CA ALA A 130 -11.05 -23.90 -13.76
C ALA A 130 -10.30 -24.65 -12.64
N LEU A 131 -11.03 -25.29 -11.72
CA LEU A 131 -10.44 -26.02 -10.59
C LEU A 131 -9.55 -27.19 -11.06
N GLU A 132 -9.92 -27.90 -12.12
CA GLU A 132 -9.14 -29.03 -12.68
C GLU A 132 -7.80 -28.56 -13.27
N LYS A 133 -7.73 -27.29 -13.68
CA LYS A 133 -6.53 -26.67 -14.25
C LYS A 133 -5.58 -26.06 -13.22
N ILE A 134 -6.02 -25.98 -11.96
CA ILE A 134 -5.22 -25.49 -10.84
C ILE A 134 -4.46 -26.68 -10.22
N ASP A 135 -3.17 -26.80 -10.56
CA ASP A 135 -2.27 -27.86 -10.08
C ASP A 135 -1.66 -27.56 -8.69
N LEU A 136 -2.48 -27.01 -7.77
CA LEU A 136 -2.09 -26.71 -6.41
C LEU A 136 -2.88 -27.58 -5.42
N SER A 137 -2.19 -28.07 -4.39
CA SER A 137 -2.84 -28.80 -3.29
C SER A 137 -3.60 -27.83 -2.37
N PHE A 138 -4.74 -28.28 -1.84
CA PHE A 138 -5.44 -27.55 -0.77
C PHE A 138 -4.61 -27.50 0.53
N PRO A 139 -4.68 -26.40 1.29
CA PRO A 139 -5.31 -25.15 0.92
C PRO A 139 -4.43 -24.28 0.01
N PHE A 140 -5.07 -23.50 -0.84
CA PHE A 140 -4.40 -22.45 -1.63
C PHE A 140 -5.18 -21.13 -1.56
N TRP A 141 -4.56 -20.03 -1.98
CA TRP A 141 -5.16 -18.71 -2.04
C TRP A 141 -5.55 -18.36 -3.48
N ILE A 142 -6.71 -17.74 -3.68
CA ILE A 142 -7.07 -17.15 -4.97
C ILE A 142 -7.30 -15.65 -4.82
N LYS A 143 -6.93 -14.89 -5.84
CA LYS A 143 -7.11 -13.43 -5.91
C LYS A 143 -7.25 -12.95 -7.35
N PRO A 144 -7.97 -11.83 -7.62
CA PRO A 144 -7.98 -11.22 -8.95
C PRO A 144 -6.56 -10.83 -9.38
N ILE A 145 -6.32 -10.83 -10.70
CA ILE A 145 -5.07 -10.32 -11.26
C ILE A 145 -4.86 -8.86 -10.89
N LYS A 146 -5.92 -8.06 -10.88
CA LYS A 146 -5.90 -6.71 -10.32
C LYS A 146 -6.95 -6.53 -9.23
N SER A 147 -6.50 -6.19 -8.05
CA SER A 147 -7.28 -5.76 -6.89
C SER A 147 -6.33 -5.23 -5.82
N PHE A 148 -6.86 -4.53 -4.82
CA PHE A 148 -6.17 -4.15 -3.59
C PHE A 148 -7.04 -4.45 -2.35
N ALA A 149 -6.48 -4.29 -1.16
CA ALA A 149 -7.16 -4.53 0.13
C ALA A 149 -7.81 -5.92 0.25
N ALA A 150 -7.22 -6.95 -0.39
CA ALA A 150 -7.72 -8.32 -0.43
C ALA A 150 -9.14 -8.48 -1.04
N TYR A 151 -9.60 -7.53 -1.84
CA TYR A 151 -10.89 -7.62 -2.53
C TYR A 151 -10.96 -8.88 -3.41
N LEU A 152 -12.04 -9.67 -3.27
CA LEU A 152 -12.26 -10.99 -3.90
C LEU A 152 -11.10 -11.99 -3.67
N GLY A 153 -10.32 -11.82 -2.61
CA GLY A 153 -9.29 -12.77 -2.19
C GLY A 153 -9.88 -13.83 -1.27
N TYR A 154 -9.70 -15.13 -1.60
CA TYR A 154 -10.25 -16.23 -0.83
C TYR A 154 -9.22 -17.31 -0.55
N ARG A 155 -9.27 -17.86 0.67
CA ARG A 155 -8.61 -19.10 1.01
C ARG A 155 -9.50 -20.27 0.57
N ILE A 156 -8.94 -21.19 -0.19
CA ILE A 156 -9.62 -22.36 -0.74
C ILE A 156 -9.12 -23.60 -0.02
N ASP A 157 -9.96 -24.17 0.84
CA ASP A 157 -9.63 -25.37 1.64
C ASP A 157 -10.15 -26.66 1.00
N SER A 158 -11.05 -26.58 0.02
CA SER A 158 -11.66 -27.72 -0.67
C SER A 158 -12.33 -27.27 -1.97
N ALA A 159 -12.69 -28.23 -2.84
CA ALA A 159 -13.49 -27.97 -4.04
C ALA A 159 -14.81 -27.26 -3.70
N GLY A 160 -15.49 -27.67 -2.62
CA GLY A 160 -16.72 -27.03 -2.18
C GLY A 160 -16.54 -25.55 -1.81
N SER A 161 -15.41 -25.16 -1.20
CA SER A 161 -15.12 -23.75 -0.91
C SER A 161 -14.84 -22.96 -2.18
N PHE A 162 -14.17 -23.55 -3.18
CA PHE A 162 -13.96 -22.94 -4.48
C PHE A 162 -15.28 -22.63 -5.19
N HIS A 163 -16.19 -23.64 -5.29
CA HIS A 163 -17.47 -23.45 -5.97
C HIS A 163 -18.38 -22.42 -5.29
N ARG A 164 -18.32 -22.29 -3.95
CA ARG A 164 -19.08 -21.25 -3.25
C ARG A 164 -18.63 -19.83 -3.59
N CYS A 165 -17.31 -19.58 -3.68
CA CYS A 165 -16.83 -18.21 -3.95
C CYS A 165 -16.85 -17.83 -5.43
N ILE A 166 -16.86 -18.82 -6.37
CA ILE A 166 -16.77 -18.54 -7.81
C ILE A 166 -17.97 -17.69 -8.31
N GLN A 167 -19.18 -17.89 -7.78
CA GLN A 167 -20.36 -17.11 -8.15
C GLN A 167 -20.22 -15.63 -7.73
N THR A 168 -19.73 -15.41 -6.50
CA THR A 168 -19.44 -14.03 -6.03
C THR A 168 -18.35 -13.38 -6.87
N ILE A 169 -17.31 -14.13 -7.25
CA ILE A 169 -16.24 -13.66 -8.11
C ILE A 169 -16.80 -13.22 -9.46
N ARG A 170 -17.57 -14.07 -10.14
CA ARG A 170 -18.17 -13.80 -11.46
C ARG A 170 -19.01 -12.55 -11.46
N GLY A 171 -19.78 -12.29 -10.39
CA GLY A 171 -20.63 -11.11 -10.26
C GLY A 171 -19.90 -9.80 -9.94
N ASN A 172 -18.66 -9.84 -9.51
CA ASN A 172 -17.98 -8.65 -8.97
C ASN A 172 -16.60 -8.37 -9.57
N ILE A 173 -16.09 -9.25 -10.45
CA ILE A 173 -14.73 -9.09 -11.02
C ILE A 173 -14.59 -7.84 -11.88
N GLY A 174 -15.66 -7.38 -12.53
CA GLY A 174 -15.68 -6.21 -13.42
C GLY A 174 -15.22 -4.94 -12.72
N HIS A 175 -15.48 -4.78 -11.44
CA HIS A 175 -15.16 -3.57 -10.68
C HIS A 175 -13.69 -3.09 -10.86
N PHE A 176 -12.73 -4.01 -10.88
CA PHE A 176 -11.33 -3.69 -11.17
C PHE A 176 -10.88 -4.08 -12.58
N ALA A 177 -11.46 -5.12 -13.16
CA ALA A 177 -11.03 -5.62 -14.46
C ALA A 177 -11.35 -4.64 -15.59
N GLU A 178 -12.52 -4.01 -15.58
CA GLU A 178 -12.92 -3.07 -16.65
C GLU A 178 -12.05 -1.81 -16.69
N PRO A 179 -11.86 -1.04 -15.59
CA PRO A 179 -10.97 0.10 -15.61
C PRO A 179 -9.49 -0.30 -15.84
N PHE A 180 -9.07 -1.50 -15.42
CA PHE A 180 -7.74 -2.00 -15.69
C PHE A 180 -7.54 -2.32 -17.18
N ASN A 181 -8.51 -2.98 -17.82
CA ASN A 181 -8.51 -3.26 -19.25
C ASN A 181 -8.50 -1.98 -20.09
N TYR A 182 -9.23 -0.93 -19.65
CA TYR A 182 -9.17 0.38 -20.30
C TYR A 182 -7.73 0.94 -20.27
N LEU A 183 -7.03 0.88 -19.16
CA LEU A 183 -5.66 1.39 -19.06
C LEU A 183 -4.65 0.54 -19.82
N LEU A 184 -4.85 -0.79 -19.91
CA LEU A 184 -3.99 -1.69 -20.69
C LEU A 184 -3.91 -1.32 -22.17
N GLN A 185 -4.91 -0.62 -22.73
CA GLN A 185 -4.90 -0.18 -24.13
C GLN A 185 -3.81 0.85 -24.45
N PHE A 186 -3.28 1.54 -23.44
CA PHE A 186 -2.26 2.57 -23.58
C PHE A 186 -0.83 2.03 -23.44
N ALA A 187 -0.66 0.72 -23.20
CA ALA A 187 0.63 0.08 -22.97
C ALA A 187 0.90 -1.04 -23.99
N GLU A 188 2.17 -1.25 -24.29
CA GLU A 188 2.61 -2.42 -25.04
C GLU A 188 2.73 -3.61 -24.10
N VAL A 189 1.76 -4.52 -24.17
CA VAL A 189 1.71 -5.71 -23.32
C VAL A 189 1.59 -6.98 -24.16
N PRO A 190 2.18 -8.11 -23.72
CA PRO A 190 2.03 -9.40 -24.40
C PRO A 190 0.55 -9.79 -24.51
N PRO A 191 0.13 -10.50 -25.58
CA PRO A 191 -1.27 -10.88 -25.78
C PRO A 191 -1.90 -11.60 -24.61
N GLU A 192 -1.16 -12.46 -23.92
CA GLU A 192 -1.60 -13.23 -22.74
C GLU A 192 -1.82 -12.39 -21.49
N ILE A 193 -1.41 -11.11 -21.51
CA ILE A 193 -1.53 -10.17 -20.38
C ILE A 193 -2.68 -9.17 -20.62
N ARG A 194 -3.26 -9.10 -21.81
CA ARG A 194 -4.22 -8.06 -22.22
C ARG A 194 -5.58 -8.09 -21.50
N GLU A 195 -5.79 -9.00 -20.56
CA GLU A 195 -7.05 -9.15 -19.84
C GLU A 195 -6.86 -9.16 -18.32
N GLY A 196 -7.52 -8.23 -17.63
CA GLY A 196 -7.56 -8.14 -16.17
C GLY A 196 -8.59 -9.05 -15.49
N GLY A 197 -9.47 -9.72 -16.27
CA GLY A 197 -10.57 -10.54 -15.77
C GLY A 197 -10.19 -11.93 -15.28
N PHE A 198 -8.92 -12.30 -15.29
CA PHE A 198 -8.41 -13.56 -14.77
C PHE A 198 -8.13 -13.51 -13.26
N PHE A 199 -7.96 -14.70 -12.69
CA PHE A 199 -7.56 -14.92 -11.31
C PHE A 199 -6.20 -15.63 -11.23
N LEU A 200 -5.54 -15.41 -10.09
CA LEU A 200 -4.31 -16.08 -9.70
C LEU A 200 -4.61 -17.00 -8.51
N ALA A 201 -4.28 -18.28 -8.64
CA ALA A 201 -4.20 -19.23 -7.55
C ALA A 201 -2.75 -19.33 -7.08
N GLU A 202 -2.50 -19.30 -5.77
CA GLU A 202 -1.16 -19.33 -5.19
C GLU A 202 -1.09 -20.26 -3.98
N GLU A 203 0.05 -20.92 -3.77
CA GLU A 203 0.27 -21.66 -2.53
C GLU A 203 0.18 -20.72 -1.32
N ILE A 204 -0.31 -21.27 -0.20
CA ILE A 204 -0.36 -20.51 1.05
C ILE A 204 1.07 -20.28 1.56
N ILE A 205 1.42 -19.03 1.74
CA ILE A 205 2.69 -18.61 2.35
C ILE A 205 2.48 -18.31 3.84
N SER A 206 3.51 -18.53 4.64
CA SER A 206 3.46 -18.36 6.10
C SER A 206 4.67 -17.60 6.61
N GLY A 207 4.61 -17.19 7.87
CA GLY A 207 5.70 -16.51 8.56
C GLY A 207 5.35 -15.12 9.04
N LYS A 208 6.36 -14.31 9.28
CA LYS A 208 6.24 -12.90 9.67
C LYS A 208 6.19 -12.04 8.42
N GLN A 209 5.15 -11.25 8.27
CA GLN A 209 5.03 -10.29 7.16
C GLN A 209 5.87 -9.06 7.42
N CYS A 210 6.52 -8.57 6.38
CA CYS A 210 7.25 -7.31 6.36
C CYS A 210 7.15 -6.66 4.98
N THR A 211 7.47 -5.38 4.91
CA THR A 211 7.45 -4.59 3.68
C THR A 211 8.78 -3.86 3.54
N LEU A 212 9.53 -4.13 2.47
CA LEU A 212 10.67 -3.29 2.09
C LEU A 212 10.13 -2.07 1.35
N GLU A 213 10.62 -0.89 1.71
CA GLU A 213 10.40 0.34 0.97
C GLU A 213 11.67 0.89 0.37
N GLY A 214 11.58 1.31 -0.88
CA GLY A 214 12.68 1.83 -1.66
C GLY A 214 12.23 2.74 -2.79
N PHE A 215 13.18 3.09 -3.62
CA PHE A 215 12.96 3.86 -4.85
C PHE A 215 13.99 3.48 -5.91
N VAL A 216 13.65 3.79 -7.14
CA VAL A 216 14.60 3.78 -8.25
C VAL A 216 14.65 5.19 -8.82
N CYS A 217 15.84 5.70 -9.05
CA CYS A 217 16.07 7.02 -9.63
C CYS A 217 17.21 6.95 -10.63
N ASN A 218 16.92 7.17 -11.91
CA ASN A 218 17.89 7.07 -13.01
C ASN A 218 18.66 5.73 -13.00
N GLY A 219 17.94 4.63 -12.83
CA GLY A 219 18.49 3.26 -12.78
C GLY A 219 19.17 2.90 -11.46
N GLN A 220 19.36 3.81 -10.54
CA GLN A 220 19.94 3.54 -9.23
C GLN A 220 18.85 3.15 -8.23
N ILE A 221 18.98 1.93 -7.66
CA ILE A 221 18.05 1.41 -6.65
C ILE A 221 18.58 1.68 -5.26
N ASP A 222 17.74 2.24 -4.40
CA ASP A 222 18.03 2.38 -2.97
C ASP A 222 16.79 2.00 -2.13
N SER A 223 17.00 1.69 -0.84
CA SER A 223 15.94 1.40 0.09
C SER A 223 16.05 2.24 1.34
N HIS A 224 14.92 2.73 1.83
CA HIS A 224 14.90 3.45 3.10
C HIS A 224 14.70 2.49 4.28
N GLY A 225 14.07 1.34 4.11
CA GLY A 225 14.03 0.38 5.19
C GLY A 225 12.96 -0.70 5.06
N ILE A 226 12.88 -1.53 6.08
CA ILE A 226 11.90 -2.61 6.18
C ILE A 226 11.00 -2.36 7.38
N VAL A 227 9.68 -2.39 7.14
CA VAL A 227 8.62 -2.24 8.13
C VAL A 227 8.05 -3.62 8.47
N ASP A 228 7.99 -3.96 9.75
CA ASP A 228 7.37 -5.20 10.23
C ASP A 228 5.86 -5.05 10.35
N SER A 229 5.10 -6.04 9.86
CA SER A 229 3.65 -6.14 10.03
C SER A 229 3.30 -7.15 11.12
N TYR A 230 2.68 -6.68 12.20
CA TYR A 230 2.23 -7.53 13.30
C TYR A 230 0.71 -7.73 13.23
N ARG A 231 0.26 -8.93 13.52
CA ARG A 231 -1.16 -9.31 13.53
C ARG A 231 -1.63 -9.66 14.92
N HIS A 232 -2.93 -9.58 15.13
CA HIS A 232 -3.61 -10.15 16.28
C HIS A 232 -3.60 -11.68 16.25
N PRO A 233 -3.95 -12.38 17.35
CA PRO A 233 -3.98 -13.85 17.41
C PRO A 233 -4.88 -14.52 16.36
N ASN A 234 -5.88 -13.80 15.81
CA ASN A 234 -6.70 -14.27 14.68
C ASN A 234 -5.92 -14.41 13.35
N ARG A 235 -4.65 -13.97 13.32
CA ARG A 235 -3.71 -14.01 12.17
C ARG A 235 -4.16 -13.26 10.92
N VAL A 236 -5.24 -12.49 10.99
CA VAL A 236 -5.79 -11.69 9.88
C VAL A 236 -5.64 -10.21 10.17
N SER A 237 -6.21 -9.74 11.28
CA SER A 237 -6.25 -8.32 11.59
C SER A 237 -4.88 -7.79 12.02
N PHE A 238 -4.41 -6.73 11.39
CA PHE A 238 -3.17 -6.06 11.79
C PHE A 238 -3.33 -5.38 13.14
N SER A 239 -2.35 -5.58 14.02
CA SER A 239 -2.25 -4.88 15.30
C SER A 239 -1.36 -3.64 15.19
N ARG A 240 -0.28 -3.71 14.39
CA ARG A 240 0.59 -2.56 14.08
C ARG A 240 1.51 -2.81 12.90
N TYR A 241 1.94 -1.73 12.28
CA TYR A 241 3.15 -1.66 11.45
C TYR A 241 4.23 -1.00 12.27
N GLN A 242 5.44 -1.54 12.27
CA GLN A 242 6.55 -1.07 13.11
C GLN A 242 7.84 -0.93 12.32
N TYR A 243 8.52 0.18 12.50
CA TYR A 243 9.85 0.47 11.95
C TYR A 243 10.81 0.84 13.07
N PRO A 244 12.05 0.40 12.98
CA PRO A 244 12.65 -0.47 11.99
C PRO A 244 12.31 -1.94 12.24
N SER A 245 12.52 -2.73 11.19
CA SER A 245 12.31 -4.18 11.27
C SER A 245 13.21 -4.85 12.31
N ARG A 246 12.66 -5.87 12.96
CA ARG A 246 13.39 -6.75 13.88
C ARG A 246 13.79 -8.08 13.25
N LEU A 247 13.71 -8.21 11.94
CA LEU A 247 14.26 -9.36 11.24
C LEU A 247 15.79 -9.38 11.37
N PRO A 248 16.41 -10.57 11.39
CA PRO A 248 17.86 -10.68 11.36
C PRO A 248 18.45 -9.94 10.16
N ARG A 249 19.63 -9.33 10.34
CA ARG A 249 20.27 -8.54 9.28
C ARG A 249 20.44 -9.34 7.99
N ALA A 250 20.88 -10.59 8.06
CA ALA A 250 21.02 -11.46 6.90
C ALA A 250 19.72 -11.68 6.13
N VAL A 251 18.56 -11.68 6.82
CA VAL A 251 17.25 -11.76 6.17
C VAL A 251 16.90 -10.44 5.50
N GLN A 252 17.19 -9.30 6.14
CA GLN A 252 16.99 -7.98 5.55
C GLN A 252 17.84 -7.80 4.27
N ASP A 253 19.09 -8.27 4.29
CA ASP A 253 19.97 -8.21 3.12
C ASP A 253 19.45 -9.09 1.97
N ARG A 254 18.92 -10.30 2.27
CA ARG A 254 18.24 -11.15 1.26
C ARG A 254 17.00 -10.48 0.67
N ILE A 255 16.20 -9.79 1.48
CA ILE A 255 15.03 -9.04 1.03
C ILE A 255 15.46 -7.91 0.07
N PHE A 256 16.50 -7.16 0.43
CA PHE A 256 17.01 -6.10 -0.43
C PHE A 256 17.58 -6.64 -1.75
N ASP A 257 18.37 -7.72 -1.71
CA ASP A 257 18.94 -8.35 -2.90
C ASP A 257 17.84 -8.86 -3.87
N ALA A 258 16.84 -9.58 -3.34
CA ALA A 258 15.71 -10.03 -4.14
C ALA A 258 14.91 -8.87 -4.73
N SER A 259 14.68 -7.81 -3.95
CA SER A 259 13.98 -6.60 -4.41
C SER A 259 14.75 -5.88 -5.51
N SER A 260 16.06 -5.73 -5.37
CA SER A 260 16.90 -5.10 -6.37
C SER A 260 16.91 -5.88 -7.68
N LYS A 261 17.06 -7.20 -7.63
CA LYS A 261 17.04 -8.06 -8.80
C LYS A 261 15.71 -7.96 -9.56
N ILE A 262 14.59 -8.03 -8.84
CA ILE A 262 13.28 -7.99 -9.52
C ILE A 262 12.95 -6.60 -10.07
N MET A 263 13.25 -5.51 -9.36
CA MET A 263 12.99 -4.16 -9.85
C MET A 263 13.85 -3.83 -11.08
N THR A 264 15.11 -4.27 -11.11
CA THR A 264 15.97 -4.20 -12.30
C THR A 264 15.40 -5.00 -13.46
N HIS A 265 14.95 -6.24 -13.21
CA HIS A 265 14.40 -7.11 -14.26
C HIS A 265 13.07 -6.57 -14.84
N ILE A 266 12.23 -5.96 -14.00
CA ILE A 266 11.01 -5.27 -14.42
C ILE A 266 11.34 -4.04 -15.29
N GLY A 267 12.52 -3.43 -15.13
CA GLY A 267 12.86 -2.15 -15.72
C GLY A 267 12.11 -0.99 -15.08
N PHE A 268 11.82 -1.10 -13.77
CA PHE A 268 11.17 -0.04 -13.02
C PHE A 268 12.16 1.07 -12.71
N ASP A 269 11.76 2.33 -12.95
CA ASP A 269 12.61 3.49 -12.71
C ASP A 269 11.76 4.73 -12.36
N ASN A 270 12.42 5.71 -11.78
CA ASN A 270 11.89 7.05 -11.50
C ASN A 270 10.59 7.06 -10.65
N SER A 271 10.53 6.19 -9.64
CA SER A 271 9.47 6.21 -8.63
C SER A 271 9.88 5.50 -7.34
N GLY A 272 9.11 5.75 -6.27
CA GLY A 272 9.12 4.92 -5.08
C GLY A 272 8.43 3.58 -5.32
N PHE A 273 8.80 2.57 -4.55
CA PHE A 273 8.14 1.27 -4.55
C PHE A 273 8.10 0.68 -3.14
N ASN A 274 7.19 -0.27 -2.93
CA ASN A 274 7.28 -1.15 -1.78
C ASN A 274 6.98 -2.60 -2.20
N ILE A 275 7.65 -3.54 -1.54
CA ILE A 275 7.51 -4.98 -1.81
C ILE A 275 7.22 -5.69 -0.50
N GLU A 276 6.14 -6.45 -0.50
CA GLU A 276 5.71 -7.23 0.66
C GLU A 276 6.29 -8.63 0.63
N TYR A 277 6.78 -9.08 1.79
CA TYR A 277 7.35 -10.40 1.99
C TYR A 277 6.78 -11.09 3.22
N PHE A 278 6.81 -12.44 3.21
CA PHE A 278 6.74 -13.27 4.40
C PHE A 278 8.07 -13.95 4.64
N TYR A 279 8.53 -13.96 5.88
CA TYR A 279 9.69 -14.74 6.30
C TYR A 279 9.27 -15.81 7.31
N ASP A 280 9.37 -17.07 6.91
CA ASP A 280 9.18 -18.22 7.79
C ASP A 280 10.51 -18.60 8.45
N ARG A 281 10.64 -18.27 9.75
CA ARG A 281 11.86 -18.56 10.51
C ARG A 281 12.15 -20.06 10.68
N ARG A 282 11.10 -20.89 10.66
CA ARG A 282 11.27 -22.35 10.88
C ARG A 282 11.87 -23.04 9.67
N GLN A 283 11.51 -22.57 8.50
CA GLN A 283 11.98 -23.10 7.22
C GLN A 283 13.11 -22.26 6.61
N ASP A 284 13.46 -21.14 7.23
CA ASP A 284 14.32 -20.08 6.66
C ASP A 284 13.88 -19.66 5.25
N LYS A 285 12.58 -19.68 4.99
CA LYS A 285 11.98 -19.40 3.69
C LYS A 285 11.51 -17.94 3.62
N LEU A 286 11.99 -17.23 2.60
CA LEU A 286 11.48 -15.93 2.20
C LEU A 286 10.47 -16.11 1.06
N SER A 287 9.31 -15.44 1.12
CA SER A 287 8.29 -15.50 0.07
C SER A 287 7.79 -14.10 -0.26
N LEU A 288 7.81 -13.73 -1.54
CA LEU A 288 7.32 -12.46 -2.05
C LEU A 288 5.80 -12.50 -2.20
N VAL A 289 5.10 -11.47 -1.69
CA VAL A 289 3.64 -11.34 -1.74
C VAL A 289 3.22 -10.55 -2.97
N GLU A 290 3.63 -9.26 -3.02
CA GLU A 290 3.30 -8.36 -4.13
C GLU A 290 4.27 -7.18 -4.20
N ILE A 291 4.28 -6.51 -5.36
CA ILE A 291 5.04 -5.31 -5.63
C ILE A 291 4.05 -4.18 -5.84
N ASN A 292 4.22 -3.09 -5.09
CA ASN A 292 3.44 -1.88 -5.24
C ASN A 292 4.33 -0.77 -5.82
N PRO A 293 4.06 -0.25 -7.02
CA PRO A 293 4.90 0.74 -7.70
C PRO A 293 4.65 2.17 -7.18
N ARG A 294 4.62 2.32 -5.88
CA ARG A 294 4.41 3.59 -5.16
C ARG A 294 4.96 3.48 -3.74
N ILE A 295 5.16 4.62 -3.08
CA ILE A 295 5.46 4.64 -1.65
C ILE A 295 4.26 4.11 -0.83
N ALA A 296 4.51 3.54 0.35
CA ALA A 296 3.44 3.26 1.31
C ALA A 296 3.23 4.49 2.21
N GLN A 297 2.26 5.34 1.90
CA GLN A 297 1.95 6.54 2.68
C GLN A 297 1.65 6.23 4.16
N SER A 298 1.17 5.03 4.44
CA SER A 298 0.89 4.55 5.80
C SER A 298 2.14 4.36 6.67
N HIS A 299 3.33 4.30 6.07
CA HIS A 299 4.61 4.15 6.75
C HIS A 299 5.38 5.48 6.88
N SER A 300 4.92 6.53 6.22
CA SER A 300 5.63 7.81 6.12
C SER A 300 6.01 8.42 7.46
N ASP A 301 5.10 8.38 8.42
CA ASP A 301 5.31 8.91 9.75
C ASP A 301 6.33 8.09 10.56
N LEU A 302 6.36 6.77 10.34
CA LEU A 302 7.33 5.88 10.97
C LEU A 302 8.76 6.23 10.56
N PHE A 303 8.97 6.47 9.27
CA PHE A 303 10.26 6.90 8.73
C PHE A 303 10.64 8.27 9.26
N LYS A 304 9.71 9.24 9.25
CA LYS A 304 9.96 10.58 9.78
C LYS A 304 10.42 10.54 11.25
N LYS A 305 9.75 9.73 12.08
CA LYS A 305 10.07 9.58 13.50
C LYS A 305 11.43 8.95 13.77
N VAL A 306 11.83 7.97 12.96
CA VAL A 306 13.07 7.19 13.20
C VAL A 306 14.24 7.70 12.39
N ASP A 307 14.02 8.06 11.13
CA ASP A 307 15.10 8.47 10.22
C ASP A 307 15.18 9.99 10.01
N GLY A 308 14.11 10.73 10.31
CA GLY A 308 14.07 12.18 10.17
C GLY A 308 13.43 12.66 8.86
N ALA A 309 13.15 11.76 7.91
CA ALA A 309 12.47 12.07 6.65
C ALA A 309 11.31 11.11 6.39
N SER A 310 10.25 11.60 5.73
CA SER A 310 9.15 10.75 5.26
C SER A 310 9.39 10.26 3.83
N ASN A 311 8.78 9.13 3.45
CA ASN A 311 8.87 8.64 2.07
C ASN A 311 8.15 9.56 1.06
N HIS A 312 7.33 10.52 1.49
CA HIS A 312 6.85 11.62 0.64
C HIS A 312 8.00 12.48 0.10
N HIS A 313 9.08 12.67 0.88
CA HIS A 313 10.29 13.34 0.40
C HIS A 313 10.87 12.60 -0.81
N VAL A 314 11.00 11.27 -0.72
CA VAL A 314 11.45 10.44 -1.84
C VAL A 314 10.55 10.61 -3.07
N MET A 315 9.24 10.52 -2.89
CA MET A 315 8.27 10.67 -3.98
C MET A 315 8.44 12.02 -4.72
N VAL A 316 8.57 13.11 -3.97
CA VAL A 316 8.74 14.46 -4.56
C VAL A 316 10.10 14.59 -5.25
N GLN A 317 11.19 14.15 -4.61
CA GLN A 317 12.53 14.26 -5.21
C GLN A 317 12.65 13.45 -6.50
N VAL A 318 12.22 12.18 -6.47
CA VAL A 318 12.27 11.31 -7.65
C VAL A 318 11.36 11.84 -8.77
N GLY A 319 10.16 12.32 -8.44
CA GLY A 319 9.26 12.95 -9.41
C GLY A 319 9.83 14.23 -10.05
N LEU A 320 10.77 14.89 -9.38
CA LEU A 320 11.54 16.03 -9.91
C LEU A 320 12.83 15.60 -10.62
N GLY A 321 13.09 14.30 -10.79
CA GLY A 321 14.30 13.76 -11.41
C GLY A 321 15.56 13.90 -10.55
N ARG A 322 15.41 14.05 -9.23
CA ARG A 322 16.49 14.23 -8.28
C ARG A 322 16.66 12.99 -7.42
N HIS A 323 17.91 12.55 -7.23
CA HIS A 323 18.19 11.47 -6.28
C HIS A 323 17.94 11.96 -4.84
N PRO A 324 17.04 11.33 -4.07
CA PRO A 324 16.74 11.75 -2.72
C PRO A 324 17.89 11.39 -1.77
N GLU A 325 18.29 12.33 -0.93
CA GLU A 325 19.13 12.01 0.23
C GLU A 325 18.24 11.44 1.34
N TRP A 326 18.63 10.30 1.90
CA TRP A 326 17.90 9.66 2.96
C TRP A 326 18.68 9.70 4.28
N PRO A 327 18.23 10.48 5.28
CA PRO A 327 18.85 10.46 6.60
C PRO A 327 18.54 9.13 7.30
N ARG A 328 19.58 8.45 7.79
CA ARG A 328 19.40 7.19 8.51
C ARG A 328 19.56 7.44 9.99
N ARG A 329 18.53 7.06 10.79
CA ARG A 329 18.55 7.16 12.25
C ARG A 329 18.79 8.58 12.79
N GLN A 330 18.30 9.59 12.09
CA GLN A 330 18.40 10.99 12.50
C GLN A 330 17.09 11.54 13.07
N GLY A 331 16.06 10.71 13.22
CA GLY A 331 14.81 11.08 13.88
C GLY A 331 14.91 11.02 15.41
N GLU A 332 13.86 11.46 16.06
CA GLU A 332 13.79 11.58 17.53
C GLU A 332 13.66 10.22 18.24
N PHE A 333 13.19 9.17 17.54
CA PHE A 333 12.79 7.93 18.15
C PHE A 333 13.63 6.74 17.65
N GLY A 334 13.90 5.80 18.55
CA GLY A 334 14.56 4.53 18.19
C GLY A 334 13.64 3.54 17.47
N VAL A 335 12.33 3.66 17.69
CA VAL A 335 11.28 2.85 17.06
C VAL A 335 10.01 3.69 16.90
N ALA A 336 9.27 3.43 15.80
CA ALA A 336 7.95 4.01 15.60
C ALA A 336 6.96 2.97 15.07
N ALA A 337 5.68 3.17 15.33
CA ALA A 337 4.65 2.29 14.81
C ALA A 337 3.35 3.04 14.49
N LYS A 338 2.64 2.52 13.47
CA LYS A 338 1.23 2.74 13.22
C LYS A 338 0.46 1.64 13.95
N LEU A 339 -0.27 1.98 15.00
CA LEU A 339 -0.97 1.03 15.87
C LEU A 339 -2.48 1.17 15.68
N PHE A 340 -3.19 0.05 15.77
CA PHE A 340 -4.64 0.01 15.52
C PHE A 340 -5.38 -0.31 16.82
N ILE A 341 -6.29 0.57 17.23
CA ILE A 341 -7.30 0.25 18.25
C ILE A 341 -8.44 -0.47 17.53
N ARG A 342 -8.77 -1.68 17.98
CA ARG A 342 -9.76 -2.54 17.32
C ARG A 342 -10.77 -3.14 18.29
N ALA A 343 -11.99 -3.36 17.79
CA ALA A 343 -13.00 -4.25 18.39
C ALA A 343 -13.10 -5.55 17.58
N PHE A 344 -13.33 -6.68 18.26
CA PHE A 344 -13.43 -8.01 17.64
C PHE A 344 -14.86 -8.58 17.68
N SER A 345 -15.80 -7.79 18.10
CA SER A 345 -17.23 -8.08 18.03
C SER A 345 -17.98 -6.84 17.55
N ASP A 346 -19.05 -7.05 16.80
CA ASP A 346 -19.91 -5.95 16.38
C ASP A 346 -20.65 -5.34 17.59
N GLY A 347 -20.99 -4.05 17.49
CA GLY A 347 -21.69 -3.32 18.52
C GLY A 347 -21.85 -1.84 18.13
N ARG A 348 -22.59 -1.10 18.96
CA ARG A 348 -22.77 0.35 18.80
C ARG A 348 -21.70 1.09 19.61
N VAL A 349 -21.05 2.05 19.00
CA VAL A 349 -20.11 2.93 19.70
C VAL A 349 -20.89 3.89 20.60
N THR A 350 -20.69 3.78 21.91
CA THR A 350 -21.39 4.61 22.90
C THR A 350 -20.54 5.73 23.47
N ARG A 351 -19.21 5.66 23.22
CA ARG A 351 -18.27 6.73 23.56
C ARG A 351 -17.08 6.72 22.61
N THR A 352 -16.73 7.89 22.11
CA THR A 352 -15.46 8.18 21.43
C THR A 352 -14.65 9.20 22.22
N PRO A 353 -13.32 9.31 22.02
CA PRO A 353 -12.53 10.37 22.63
C PRO A 353 -12.96 11.74 22.08
N GLY A 354 -13.06 12.71 22.96
CA GLY A 354 -13.16 14.11 22.58
C GLY A 354 -11.78 14.74 22.39
N ALA A 355 -11.74 16.02 22.06
CA ALA A 355 -10.50 16.77 21.84
C ALA A 355 -9.57 16.69 23.06
N GLU A 356 -10.10 16.82 24.30
CA GLU A 356 -9.34 16.78 25.55
C GLU A 356 -8.55 15.46 25.72
N GLN A 357 -9.16 14.30 25.42
CA GLN A 357 -8.48 13.01 25.50
C GLN A 357 -7.41 12.84 24.42
N ILE A 358 -7.66 13.36 23.23
CA ILE A 358 -6.68 13.35 22.14
C ILE A 358 -5.49 14.24 22.50
N GLU A 359 -5.72 15.46 22.93
CA GLU A 359 -4.69 16.40 23.38
C GLU A 359 -3.87 15.86 24.55
N GLU A 360 -4.53 15.16 25.50
CA GLU A 360 -3.82 14.50 26.60
C GLU A 360 -2.87 13.42 26.12
N VAL A 361 -3.29 12.58 25.16
CA VAL A 361 -2.42 11.54 24.56
C VAL A 361 -1.24 12.18 23.84
N GLU A 362 -1.47 13.23 23.04
CA GLU A 362 -0.43 13.91 22.27
C GLU A 362 0.55 14.66 23.18
N ARG A 363 0.07 15.26 24.25
CA ARG A 363 0.91 15.94 25.27
C ARG A 363 1.73 14.95 26.08
N ARG A 364 1.13 13.80 26.49
CA ARG A 364 1.79 12.78 27.30
C ARG A 364 2.81 11.96 26.52
N PHE A 365 2.56 11.74 25.23
CA PHE A 365 3.41 11.02 24.32
C PHE A 365 3.75 11.90 23.11
N PRO A 366 4.74 12.82 23.25
CA PRO A 366 5.06 13.79 22.21
C PRO A 366 5.33 13.14 20.85
N GLY A 367 4.89 13.81 19.79
CA GLY A 367 4.98 13.30 18.44
C GLY A 367 3.93 12.24 18.08
N THR A 368 3.02 11.88 18.98
CA THR A 368 1.88 11.00 18.65
C THR A 368 0.88 11.73 17.77
N ILE A 369 0.31 11.02 16.79
CA ILE A 369 -0.84 11.47 15.99
C ILE A 369 -1.97 10.49 16.28
N VAL A 370 -3.12 10.99 16.70
CA VAL A 370 -4.34 10.21 16.92
C VAL A 370 -5.31 10.45 15.78
N GLN A 371 -5.71 9.41 15.10
CA GLN A 371 -6.71 9.45 14.02
C GLN A 371 -7.95 8.63 14.40
N PRO A 372 -9.00 9.24 14.95
CA PRO A 372 -10.27 8.58 15.22
C PRO A 372 -10.94 8.16 13.92
N LEU A 373 -11.49 6.94 13.88
CA LEU A 373 -12.23 6.41 12.73
C LEU A 373 -13.70 6.16 13.08
N ALA A 374 -13.95 5.63 14.27
CA ALA A 374 -15.31 5.36 14.74
C ALA A 374 -15.95 6.64 15.31
N LYS A 375 -17.22 6.85 14.99
CA LYS A 375 -18.03 7.95 15.51
C LYS A 375 -19.05 7.41 16.53
N GLU A 376 -19.39 8.23 17.53
CA GLU A 376 -20.43 7.87 18.50
C GLU A 376 -21.78 7.67 17.82
N GLY A 377 -22.54 6.69 18.29
CA GLY A 377 -23.84 6.33 17.75
C GLY A 377 -23.80 5.37 16.56
N VAL A 378 -22.66 5.21 15.87
CA VAL A 378 -22.51 4.34 14.70
C VAL A 378 -22.35 2.88 15.13
N ARG A 379 -22.95 1.95 14.37
CA ARG A 379 -22.69 0.52 14.50
C ARG A 379 -21.40 0.15 13.79
N LEU A 380 -20.56 -0.68 14.41
CA LEU A 380 -19.22 -0.99 13.87
C LEU A 380 -19.27 -1.67 12.50
N SER A 381 -20.29 -2.50 12.24
CA SER A 381 -20.50 -3.13 10.93
C SER A 381 -20.88 -2.16 9.80
N GLU A 382 -21.25 -0.92 10.13
CA GLU A 382 -21.57 0.15 9.17
C GLU A 382 -20.32 0.99 8.79
N LEU A 383 -19.21 0.82 9.51
CA LEU A 383 -17.98 1.54 9.21
C LEU A 383 -17.34 1.07 7.90
N PRO A 384 -16.91 1.99 7.01
CA PRO A 384 -16.25 1.65 5.77
C PRO A 384 -14.84 1.05 6.02
N PHE A 385 -14.34 0.32 5.03
CA PHE A 385 -12.94 -0.19 4.99
C PHE A 385 -12.52 -1.01 6.20
N GLN A 386 -13.42 -1.84 6.74
CA GLN A 386 -13.12 -2.80 7.81
C GLN A 386 -12.65 -4.13 7.23
N ASP A 387 -11.90 -4.91 8.03
CA ASP A 387 -11.66 -6.31 7.68
C ASP A 387 -12.82 -7.21 8.17
N SER A 388 -12.88 -8.43 7.63
CA SER A 388 -14.00 -9.35 7.92
C SER A 388 -13.99 -9.89 9.37
N TYR A 389 -13.02 -9.53 10.21
CA TYR A 389 -12.79 -10.17 11.52
C TYR A 389 -12.69 -9.16 12.67
N SER A 390 -12.62 -7.86 12.35
CA SER A 390 -12.49 -6.81 13.36
C SER A 390 -12.81 -5.43 12.80
N PHE A 391 -13.07 -4.49 13.69
CA PHE A 391 -13.41 -3.12 13.38
C PHE A 391 -12.35 -2.16 13.92
N LYS A 392 -11.82 -1.27 13.07
CA LYS A 392 -10.86 -0.25 13.46
C LYS A 392 -11.61 0.91 14.12
N LEU A 393 -11.25 1.24 15.37
CA LEU A 393 -11.81 2.36 16.10
C LEU A 393 -10.96 3.62 15.92
N ALA A 394 -9.64 3.46 15.96
CA ALA A 394 -8.68 4.53 15.77
C ALA A 394 -7.33 3.98 15.26
N ILE A 395 -6.53 4.89 14.72
CA ILE A 395 -5.13 4.67 14.36
C ILE A 395 -4.28 5.64 15.18
N LEU A 396 -3.20 5.13 15.76
CA LEU A 396 -2.19 5.95 16.43
C LEU A 396 -0.84 5.78 15.73
N TYR A 397 -0.18 6.90 15.45
CA TYR A 397 1.21 6.91 14.99
C TYR A 397 2.07 7.35 16.16
N MET A 398 2.85 6.44 16.74
CA MET A 398 3.63 6.68 17.96
C MET A 398 5.11 6.36 17.74
N GLY A 399 5.98 7.12 18.42
CA GLY A 399 7.40 6.84 18.55
C GLY A 399 7.80 6.58 19.99
N ALA A 400 8.91 5.87 20.20
CA ALA A 400 9.54 5.64 21.50
C ALA A 400 11.02 5.31 21.35
N ALA A 401 11.77 5.27 22.46
CA ALA A 401 13.17 4.86 22.44
C ALA A 401 13.31 3.37 22.07
N ASN A 402 12.38 2.53 22.49
CA ASN A 402 12.38 1.08 22.22
C ASN A 402 10.97 0.49 22.18
N GLN A 403 10.85 -0.76 21.71
CA GLN A 403 9.55 -1.43 21.53
C GLN A 403 8.80 -1.65 22.86
N LYS A 404 9.50 -1.89 23.98
CA LYS A 404 8.83 -2.13 25.26
C LYS A 404 8.10 -0.87 25.70
N GLU A 405 8.76 0.25 25.62
CA GLU A 405 8.19 1.58 25.92
C GLU A 405 7.06 1.93 24.95
N LEU A 406 7.25 1.72 23.64
CA LEU A 406 6.23 1.95 22.63
C LEU A 406 4.90 1.24 22.95
N LEU A 407 4.99 -0.03 23.34
CA LEU A 407 3.78 -0.83 23.65
C LEU A 407 3.15 -0.43 24.98
N ALA A 408 3.96 -0.04 25.97
CA ALA A 408 3.46 0.48 27.25
C ALA A 408 2.74 1.84 27.04
N ASN A 409 3.34 2.73 26.25
CA ASN A 409 2.73 4.02 25.91
C ASN A 409 1.44 3.84 25.13
N PHE A 410 1.40 2.91 24.18
CA PHE A 410 0.17 2.58 23.43
C PHE A 410 -0.95 2.10 24.38
N GLN A 411 -0.64 1.21 25.32
CA GLN A 411 -1.64 0.72 26.27
C GLN A 411 -2.25 1.87 27.09
N GLN A 412 -1.41 2.79 27.61
CA GLN A 412 -1.87 3.96 28.32
C GLN A 412 -2.72 4.91 27.44
N ALA A 413 -2.30 5.10 26.17
CA ALA A 413 -3.06 5.92 25.23
C ALA A 413 -4.46 5.32 24.97
N VAL A 414 -4.57 3.99 24.84
CA VAL A 414 -5.88 3.30 24.71
C VAL A 414 -6.79 3.57 25.90
N GLU A 415 -6.23 3.52 27.12
CA GLU A 415 -6.99 3.80 28.35
C GLU A 415 -7.47 5.27 28.41
N ILE A 416 -6.63 6.24 28.06
CA ILE A 416 -6.98 7.67 28.02
C ILE A 416 -8.09 7.91 26.98
N LEU A 417 -7.96 7.35 25.77
CA LEU A 417 -8.93 7.53 24.68
C LEU A 417 -10.31 6.93 25.03
N GLY A 418 -10.35 5.86 25.79
CA GLY A 418 -11.54 5.36 26.49
C GLY A 418 -12.74 5.05 25.60
N TYR A 419 -12.55 4.45 24.43
CA TYR A 419 -13.64 3.96 23.57
C TYR A 419 -14.56 3.00 24.33
N ARG A 420 -15.89 3.16 24.17
CA ARG A 420 -16.88 2.21 24.70
C ARG A 420 -17.80 1.73 23.60
N ILE A 421 -18.10 0.42 23.64
CA ILE A 421 -18.97 -0.26 22.68
C ILE A 421 -19.95 -1.08 23.48
N THR A 422 -21.22 -1.00 23.14
CA THR A 422 -22.27 -1.88 23.64
C THR A 422 -22.65 -2.88 22.54
N ARG A 423 -22.89 -4.12 22.92
CA ARG A 423 -23.36 -5.19 22.01
C ARG A 423 -24.83 -4.98 21.64
#